data_77a312b220b0c38a39316681aa8f5f89
#
_entry.id   77a312b220b0c38a39316681aa8f5f89
#
_cell.length_a   1.000
_cell.length_b   1.000
_cell.length_c   1.000
_cell.angle_alpha   90.00
_cell.angle_beta   90.00
_cell.angle_gamma   90.00
#
_symmetry.space_group_name_H-M   'P 1'
#
loop_
_entity.id
_entity.type
_entity.pdbx_description
1 polymer ?
#
loop_
_entity_poly.entity_id
_entity_poly.type
_entity_poly.pdbx_seq_one_letter_code
_entity_poly.pdbx_strand_id
1 'polypeptide(L)'
;HADVAMYRAKDEGRNSFQLFEPAMNARSLEHLALETALHRALPRNELLLHFQPLVNAADGSLVAAEALLRWQHPDLDLVSPADFIPLAEDTGLIVPIGEWVLRSACERHRAWREAGGAPLRMMVNISARQFRDEGFVAMVGSVLAETAMPPECLTLELTESMLMDNTDRAIARLEQLRALGIALAI
;
A
#
# COMPACT_ATOMS: atom_id res chain seq x y z
N HIS A 1 30.90 4.55 10.36
CA HIS A 1 31.15 4.92 8.95
C HIS A 1 31.05 3.70 8.02
N ALA A 2 31.74 2.57 8.32
CA ALA A 2 31.68 1.36 7.49
C ALA A 2 30.26 0.73 7.47
N ASP A 3 29.58 0.73 8.61
CA ASP A 3 28.22 0.17 8.75
C ASP A 3 27.20 0.96 7.90
N VAL A 4 27.34 2.29 7.82
CA VAL A 4 26.46 3.15 7.00
C VAL A 4 26.65 2.87 5.51
N ALA A 5 27.89 2.75 5.06
CA ALA A 5 28.22 2.40 3.68
C ALA A 5 27.75 0.98 3.30
N MET A 6 27.87 0.03 4.23
CA MET A 6 27.39 -1.34 4.08
C MET A 6 25.85 -1.40 3.99
N TYR A 7 25.14 -0.63 4.80
CA TYR A 7 23.68 -0.57 4.78
C TYR A 7 23.19 -0.05 3.43
N ARG A 8 23.83 1.03 2.94
CA ARG A 8 23.50 1.61 1.63
C ARG A 8 23.76 0.66 0.46
N ALA A 9 24.87 -0.11 0.50
CA ALA A 9 25.13 -1.12 -0.51
C ALA A 9 24.07 -2.24 -0.52
N LYS A 10 23.41 -2.49 0.62
CA LYS A 10 22.26 -3.42 0.70
C LYS A 10 20.99 -2.84 0.12
N ASP A 11 20.69 -1.55 0.36
CA ASP A 11 19.50 -0.85 -0.14
C ASP A 11 19.55 -0.65 -1.65
N GLU A 12 20.74 -0.42 -2.23
CA GLU A 12 20.95 -0.23 -3.66
C GLU A 12 21.07 -1.56 -4.47
N GLY A 13 20.56 -2.67 -3.92
CA GLY A 13 20.42 -3.93 -4.66
C GLY A 13 21.39 -5.02 -4.32
N ARG A 14 22.18 -4.89 -3.25
CA ARG A 14 23.19 -5.87 -2.81
C ARG A 14 24.26 -6.19 -3.89
N ASN A 15 25.24 -6.99 -3.58
CA ASN A 15 26.32 -7.34 -4.50
C ASN A 15 27.09 -6.13 -5.09
N SER A 16 27.15 -5.02 -4.34
CA SER A 16 27.90 -3.79 -4.65
C SER A 16 28.66 -3.33 -3.42
N PHE A 17 29.58 -2.41 -3.60
CA PHE A 17 30.27 -1.73 -2.48
C PHE A 17 30.00 -0.22 -2.59
N GLN A 18 29.91 0.43 -1.46
CA GLN A 18 29.79 1.88 -1.37
C GLN A 18 30.95 2.42 -0.51
N LEU A 19 31.57 3.49 -1.00
CA LEU A 19 32.51 4.25 -0.18
C LEU A 19 31.72 5.20 0.74
N PHE A 20 32.15 5.27 2.00
CA PHE A 20 31.52 6.17 2.95
C PHE A 20 31.70 7.63 2.50
N GLU A 21 30.60 8.35 2.41
CA GLU A 21 30.54 9.80 2.22
C GLU A 21 29.83 10.45 3.42
N PRO A 22 30.27 11.64 3.89
CA PRO A 22 29.60 12.36 4.99
C PRO A 22 28.10 12.57 4.78
N ALA A 23 27.67 12.75 3.54
CA ALA A 23 26.27 12.85 3.15
C ALA A 23 25.44 11.59 3.48
N MET A 24 26.07 10.44 3.62
CA MET A 24 25.40 9.19 4.00
C MET A 24 24.89 9.25 5.45
N ASN A 25 25.63 9.90 6.35
CA ASN A 25 25.19 10.08 7.73
C ASN A 25 23.93 10.96 7.82
N ALA A 26 23.89 12.05 7.04
CA ALA A 26 22.71 12.93 7.01
C ALA A 26 21.46 12.18 6.54
N ARG A 27 21.57 11.43 5.43
CA ARG A 27 20.47 10.60 4.91
C ARG A 27 20.04 9.50 5.88
N SER A 28 21.00 8.88 6.60
CA SER A 28 20.65 7.88 7.62
C SER A 28 19.88 8.47 8.79
N LEU A 29 20.20 9.69 9.20
CA LEU A 29 19.48 10.41 10.24
C LEU A 29 18.10 10.85 9.77
N GLU A 30 17.98 11.33 8.54
CA GLU A 30 16.70 11.68 7.92
C GLU A 30 15.79 10.45 7.81
N HIS A 31 16.33 9.30 7.38
CA HIS A 31 15.61 8.05 7.31
C HIS A 31 15.11 7.57 8.67
N LEU A 32 15.95 7.63 9.71
CA LEU A 32 15.57 7.28 11.08
C LEU A 32 14.50 8.24 11.64
N ALA A 33 14.60 9.52 11.33
CA ALA A 33 13.60 10.51 11.72
C ALA A 33 12.25 10.22 11.03
N LEU A 34 12.29 9.91 9.73
CA LEU A 34 11.10 9.56 8.94
C LEU A 34 10.45 8.26 9.46
N GLU A 35 11.24 7.25 9.79
CA GLU A 35 10.78 6.00 10.42
C GLU A 35 10.04 6.27 11.73
N THR A 36 10.68 7.06 12.61
CA THR A 36 10.08 7.44 13.89
C THR A 36 8.77 8.23 13.73
N ALA A 37 8.70 9.08 12.72
CA ALA A 37 7.50 9.84 12.39
C ALA A 37 6.40 8.93 11.81
N LEU A 38 6.75 7.99 10.93
CA LEU A 38 5.82 7.07 10.29
C LEU A 38 5.10 6.16 11.30
N HIS A 39 5.79 5.73 12.37
CA HIS A 39 5.18 5.02 13.48
C HIS A 39 4.01 5.78 14.13
N ARG A 40 4.02 7.09 14.03
CA ARG A 40 3.00 7.97 14.63
C ARG A 40 1.98 8.49 13.61
N ALA A 41 2.24 8.29 12.32
CA ALA A 41 1.44 8.86 11.23
C ALA A 41 -0.02 8.36 11.28
N LEU A 42 -0.22 7.04 11.48
CA LEU A 42 -1.56 6.44 11.54
C LEU A 42 -2.37 6.97 12.75
N PRO A 43 -1.90 6.91 14.01
CA PRO A 43 -2.65 7.43 15.16
C PRO A 43 -2.83 8.95 15.16
N ARG A 44 -2.03 9.69 14.39
CA ARG A 44 -2.13 11.14 14.25
C ARG A 44 -2.99 11.60 13.09
N ASN A 45 -3.59 10.66 12.31
CA ASN A 45 -4.36 10.96 11.12
C ASN A 45 -3.58 11.77 10.07
N GLU A 46 -2.29 11.48 9.91
CA GLU A 46 -1.41 12.11 8.93
C GLU A 46 -1.48 11.39 7.57
N LEU A 47 -2.08 10.19 7.52
CA LEU A 47 -2.29 9.45 6.28
C LEU A 47 -3.61 9.86 5.63
N LEU A 48 -3.61 9.95 4.30
CA LEU A 48 -4.80 10.26 3.52
C LEU A 48 -4.77 9.50 2.18
N LEU A 49 -5.93 9.39 1.53
CA LEU A 49 -6.04 8.77 0.22
C LEU A 49 -6.35 9.82 -0.84
N HIS A 50 -5.56 9.83 -1.91
CA HIS A 50 -5.93 10.44 -3.17
C HIS A 50 -6.57 9.36 -4.06
N PHE A 51 -7.49 9.76 -4.92
CA PHE A 51 -8.19 8.85 -5.82
C PHE A 51 -7.91 9.26 -7.25
N GLN A 52 -7.25 8.39 -8.00
CA GLN A 52 -6.99 8.60 -9.41
C GLN A 52 -8.11 7.95 -10.23
N PRO A 53 -8.84 8.73 -11.05
CA PRO A 53 -9.90 8.18 -11.88
C PRO A 53 -9.32 7.37 -13.04
N LEU A 54 -9.95 6.20 -13.31
CA LEU A 54 -9.72 5.41 -14.51
C LEU A 54 -10.96 5.52 -15.40
N VAL A 55 -10.73 5.86 -16.66
CA VAL A 55 -11.79 6.08 -17.64
C VAL A 55 -11.70 5.08 -18.79
N ASN A 56 -12.84 4.74 -19.35
CA ASN A 56 -12.91 3.97 -20.58
C ASN A 56 -12.39 4.82 -21.73
N ALA A 57 -11.41 4.32 -22.47
CA ALA A 57 -10.78 5.05 -23.56
C ALA A 57 -11.72 5.31 -24.77
N ALA A 58 -12.80 4.52 -24.90
CA ALA A 58 -13.71 4.63 -26.03
C ALA A 58 -14.72 5.77 -25.85
N ASP A 59 -15.20 6.02 -24.62
CA ASP A 59 -16.29 6.96 -24.36
C ASP A 59 -16.02 7.96 -23.22
N GLY A 60 -14.85 7.84 -22.56
CA GLY A 60 -14.48 8.71 -21.43
C GLY A 60 -15.27 8.46 -20.15
N SER A 61 -16.10 7.43 -20.08
CA SER A 61 -16.87 7.11 -18.87
C SER A 61 -15.93 6.67 -17.74
N LEU A 62 -16.24 7.09 -16.52
CA LEU A 62 -15.51 6.70 -15.32
C LEU A 62 -15.87 5.25 -14.96
N VAL A 63 -14.85 4.38 -14.86
CA VAL A 63 -15.01 2.93 -14.62
C VAL A 63 -14.42 2.47 -13.29
N ALA A 64 -13.38 3.13 -12.80
CA ALA A 64 -12.74 2.81 -11.54
C ALA A 64 -12.07 4.03 -10.91
N ALA A 65 -11.68 3.89 -9.65
CA ALA A 65 -10.83 4.83 -8.94
C ALA A 65 -9.73 4.04 -8.21
N GLU A 66 -8.48 4.41 -8.43
CA GLU A 66 -7.34 3.86 -7.71
C GLU A 66 -7.09 4.66 -6.44
N ALA A 67 -7.05 3.97 -5.29
CA ALA A 67 -6.75 4.56 -4.00
C ALA A 67 -5.23 4.64 -3.81
N LEU A 68 -4.72 5.84 -3.78
CA LEU A 68 -3.29 6.13 -3.67
C LEU A 68 -2.97 6.71 -2.30
N LEU A 69 -2.21 5.99 -1.51
CA LEU A 69 -1.77 6.42 -0.19
C LEU A 69 -0.90 7.67 -0.29
N ARG A 70 -1.15 8.62 0.59
CA ARG A 70 -0.38 9.86 0.78
C ARG A 70 -0.10 10.05 2.26
N TRP A 71 1.02 10.69 2.57
CA TRP A 71 1.37 11.06 3.93
C TRP A 71 1.58 12.56 4.03
N GLN A 72 0.67 13.23 4.75
CA GLN A 72 0.76 14.64 5.06
C GLN A 72 1.52 14.80 6.38
N HIS A 73 2.83 15.00 6.27
CA HIS A 73 3.68 15.19 7.44
C HIS A 73 3.58 16.64 7.94
N PRO A 74 3.52 16.89 9.25
CA PRO A 74 3.32 18.24 9.77
C PRO A 74 4.44 19.23 9.41
N ASP A 75 5.68 18.75 9.30
CA ASP A 75 6.86 19.59 9.05
C ASP A 75 7.44 19.44 7.62
N LEU A 76 7.11 18.35 6.91
CA LEU A 76 7.66 18.03 5.57
C LEU A 76 6.60 18.14 4.46
N ASP A 77 5.39 18.60 4.80
CA ASP A 77 4.25 18.62 3.87
C ASP A 77 3.94 17.22 3.32
N LEU A 78 3.70 17.09 2.02
CA LEU A 78 3.35 15.83 1.39
C LEU A 78 4.60 14.99 1.11
N VAL A 79 4.84 13.98 1.93
CA VAL A 79 5.96 13.04 1.76
C VAL A 79 5.67 12.11 0.57
N SER A 80 6.70 11.89 -0.27
CA SER A 80 6.57 11.01 -1.44
C SER A 80 6.32 9.55 -1.04
N PRO A 81 5.37 8.85 -1.68
CA PRO A 81 5.20 7.41 -1.48
C PRO A 81 6.50 6.60 -1.71
N ALA A 82 7.35 7.04 -2.63
CA ALA A 82 8.63 6.39 -2.91
C ALA A 82 9.60 6.44 -1.71
N ASP A 83 9.44 7.41 -0.80
CA ASP A 83 10.30 7.56 0.36
C ASP A 83 9.78 6.79 1.58
N PHE A 84 8.46 6.69 1.77
CA PHE A 84 7.92 6.09 2.99
C PHE A 84 7.33 4.69 2.82
N ILE A 85 6.89 4.28 1.61
CA ILE A 85 6.36 2.92 1.40
C ILE A 85 7.42 1.86 1.62
N PRO A 86 8.65 1.96 1.06
CA PRO A 86 9.72 1.01 1.37
C PRO A 86 10.02 0.94 2.87
N LEU A 87 10.05 2.09 3.54
CA LEU A 87 10.26 2.18 4.97
C LEU A 87 9.14 1.48 5.77
N ALA A 88 7.89 1.66 5.36
CA ALA A 88 6.75 0.95 5.95
C ALA A 88 6.84 -0.57 5.73
N GLU A 89 7.34 -1.02 4.59
CA GLU A 89 7.56 -2.43 4.29
C GLU A 89 8.66 -3.01 5.18
N ASP A 90 9.83 -2.35 5.28
CA ASP A 90 10.97 -2.81 6.08
C ASP A 90 10.64 -2.91 7.56
N THR A 91 9.93 -1.91 8.10
CA THR A 91 9.52 -1.86 9.50
C THR A 91 8.30 -2.71 9.84
N GLY A 92 7.51 -3.12 8.83
CA GLY A 92 6.24 -3.84 9.00
C GLY A 92 5.03 -2.95 9.22
N LEU A 93 5.20 -1.65 9.26
CA LEU A 93 4.11 -0.69 9.37
C LEU A 93 3.16 -0.74 8.18
N ILE A 94 3.60 -1.27 7.03
CA ILE A 94 2.77 -1.44 5.84
C ILE A 94 1.55 -2.32 6.10
N VAL A 95 1.59 -3.25 7.08
CA VAL A 95 0.47 -4.11 7.41
C VAL A 95 -0.69 -3.32 8.03
N PRO A 96 -0.52 -2.63 9.18
CA PRO A 96 -1.59 -1.81 9.76
C PRO A 96 -1.96 -0.61 8.87
N ILE A 97 -1.01 -0.02 8.15
CA ILE A 97 -1.29 1.05 7.17
C ILE A 97 -2.17 0.51 6.04
N GLY A 98 -1.87 -0.66 5.51
CA GLY A 98 -2.64 -1.25 4.42
C GLY A 98 -4.06 -1.68 4.83
N GLU A 99 -4.27 -2.15 6.06
CA GLU A 99 -5.62 -2.36 6.58
C GLU A 99 -6.39 -1.04 6.62
N TRP A 100 -5.78 0.03 7.12
CA TRP A 100 -6.38 1.36 7.14
C TRP A 100 -6.70 1.87 5.73
N VAL A 101 -5.78 1.68 4.76
CA VAL A 101 -5.99 2.04 3.35
C VAL A 101 -7.21 1.33 2.78
N LEU A 102 -7.28 0.00 2.94
CA LEU A 102 -8.37 -0.80 2.43
C LEU A 102 -9.71 -0.38 3.03
N ARG A 103 -9.77 -0.22 4.35
CA ARG A 103 -10.96 0.25 5.08
C ARG A 103 -11.41 1.62 4.59
N SER A 104 -10.49 2.57 4.53
CA SER A 104 -10.78 3.94 4.11
C SER A 104 -11.26 4.01 2.65
N ALA A 105 -10.67 3.20 1.76
CA ALA A 105 -11.09 3.09 0.37
C ALA A 105 -12.52 2.54 0.25
N CYS A 106 -12.84 1.46 0.98
CA CYS A 106 -14.17 0.87 1.00
C CYS A 106 -15.23 1.82 1.59
N GLU A 107 -14.91 2.53 2.68
CA GLU A 107 -15.80 3.54 3.27
C GLU A 107 -16.04 4.71 2.30
N ARG A 108 -15.02 5.15 1.58
CA ARG A 108 -15.16 6.19 0.56
C ARG A 108 -16.03 5.74 -0.60
N HIS A 109 -15.87 4.50 -1.05
CA HIS A 109 -16.73 3.93 -2.07
C HIS A 109 -18.21 3.91 -1.61
N ARG A 110 -18.47 3.48 -0.37
CA ARG A 110 -19.82 3.52 0.21
C ARG A 110 -20.39 4.93 0.19
N ALA A 111 -19.63 5.92 0.67
CA ALA A 111 -20.07 7.31 0.69
C ALA A 111 -20.38 7.86 -0.71
N TRP A 112 -19.62 7.48 -1.73
CA TRP A 112 -19.90 7.86 -3.12
C TRP A 112 -21.21 7.24 -3.62
N ARG A 113 -21.47 5.97 -3.31
CA ARG A 113 -22.73 5.30 -3.67
C ARG A 113 -23.93 5.95 -2.99
N GLU A 114 -23.85 6.23 -1.71
CA GLU A 114 -24.88 6.89 -0.94
C GLU A 114 -25.20 8.31 -1.45
N ALA A 115 -24.18 8.99 -1.99
CA ALA A 115 -24.34 10.28 -2.66
C ALA A 115 -24.93 10.19 -4.10
N GLY A 116 -25.33 9.00 -4.55
CA GLY A 116 -25.88 8.78 -5.89
C GLY A 116 -24.84 8.67 -7.00
N GLY A 117 -23.57 8.45 -6.65
CA GLY A 117 -22.50 8.20 -7.62
C GLY A 117 -22.70 6.91 -8.40
N ALA A 118 -22.16 6.86 -9.62
CA ALA A 118 -22.15 5.66 -10.43
C ALA A 118 -21.40 4.52 -9.72
N PRO A 119 -21.75 3.24 -9.96
CA PRO A 119 -21.02 2.13 -9.42
C PRO A 119 -19.60 2.13 -10.03
N LEU A 120 -18.59 2.39 -9.20
CA LEU A 120 -17.19 2.38 -9.57
C LEU A 120 -16.50 1.17 -8.98
N ARG A 121 -15.47 0.67 -9.65
CA ARG A 121 -14.51 -0.23 -9.00
C ARG A 121 -13.53 0.59 -8.17
N MET A 122 -13.20 0.10 -6.99
CA MET A 122 -12.14 0.64 -6.16
C MET A 122 -10.90 -0.24 -6.33
N MET A 123 -9.78 0.34 -6.74
CA MET A 123 -8.52 -0.37 -6.92
C MET A 123 -7.59 0.01 -5.77
N VAL A 124 -6.98 -1.01 -5.16
CA VAL A 124 -6.11 -0.83 -3.98
C VAL A 124 -4.83 -1.63 -4.17
N ASN A 125 -3.71 -0.96 -4.10
CA ASN A 125 -2.38 -1.57 -4.15
C ASN A 125 -2.09 -2.35 -2.86
N ILE A 126 -1.55 -3.56 -2.99
CA ILE A 126 -1.16 -4.43 -1.90
C ILE A 126 0.35 -4.66 -1.95
N SER A 127 1.03 -4.52 -0.81
CA SER A 127 2.45 -4.84 -0.70
C SER A 127 2.70 -6.34 -0.56
N ALA A 128 3.91 -6.77 -0.94
CA ALA A 128 4.33 -8.16 -0.78
C ALA A 128 4.27 -8.62 0.69
N ARG A 129 4.57 -7.73 1.62
CA ARG A 129 4.53 -8.04 3.05
C ARG A 129 3.11 -8.26 3.56
N GLN A 130 2.16 -7.44 3.15
CA GLN A 130 0.74 -7.63 3.46
C GLN A 130 0.21 -8.93 2.86
N PHE A 131 0.51 -9.18 1.58
CA PHE A 131 0.07 -10.40 0.90
C PHE A 131 0.60 -11.68 1.58
N ARG A 132 1.78 -11.65 2.21
CA ARG A 132 2.35 -12.78 2.96
C ARG A 132 1.81 -12.94 4.36
N ASP A 133 1.14 -11.96 4.92
CA ASP A 133 0.54 -12.05 6.25
C ASP A 133 -0.56 -13.12 6.29
N GLU A 134 -0.54 -13.99 7.31
CA GLU A 134 -1.50 -15.09 7.42
C GLU A 134 -2.94 -14.60 7.67
N GLY A 135 -3.09 -13.46 8.32
CA GLY A 135 -4.37 -12.81 8.60
C GLY A 135 -4.96 -12.02 7.43
N PHE A 136 -4.21 -11.85 6.33
CA PHE A 136 -4.58 -10.92 5.25
C PHE A 136 -5.96 -11.20 4.64
N VAL A 137 -6.25 -12.45 4.27
CA VAL A 137 -7.55 -12.82 3.66
C VAL A 137 -8.72 -12.58 4.63
N ALA A 138 -8.52 -12.93 5.91
CA ALA A 138 -9.54 -12.71 6.95
C ALA A 138 -9.77 -11.20 7.17
N MET A 139 -8.71 -10.40 7.19
CA MET A 139 -8.78 -8.94 7.30
C MET A 139 -9.56 -8.34 6.12
N VAL A 140 -9.27 -8.75 4.87
CA VAL A 140 -10.03 -8.29 3.68
C VAL A 140 -11.51 -8.64 3.82
N GLY A 141 -11.84 -9.88 4.23
CA GLY A 141 -13.23 -10.30 4.45
C GLY A 141 -13.94 -9.47 5.53
N SER A 142 -13.26 -9.18 6.64
CA SER A 142 -13.79 -8.33 7.72
C SER A 142 -14.06 -6.90 7.23
N VAL A 143 -13.12 -6.30 6.51
CA VAL A 143 -13.29 -4.94 5.96
C VAL A 143 -14.47 -4.87 5.00
N LEU A 144 -14.63 -5.84 4.09
CA LEU A 144 -15.78 -5.89 3.18
C LEU A 144 -17.10 -5.95 3.94
N ALA A 145 -17.19 -6.81 4.97
CA ALA A 145 -18.39 -6.98 5.78
C ALA A 145 -18.73 -5.71 6.58
N GLU A 146 -17.75 -5.13 7.26
CA GLU A 146 -17.93 -3.94 8.12
C GLU A 146 -18.27 -2.68 7.33
N THR A 147 -17.73 -2.53 6.12
CA THR A 147 -17.98 -1.37 5.25
C THR A 147 -19.18 -1.55 4.34
N ALA A 148 -19.76 -2.77 4.30
CA ALA A 148 -20.80 -3.15 3.33
C ALA A 148 -20.39 -2.89 1.87
N MET A 149 -19.09 -3.06 1.58
CA MET A 149 -18.53 -2.95 0.24
C MET A 149 -18.93 -4.18 -0.57
N PRO A 150 -19.59 -4.05 -1.75
CA PRO A 150 -19.81 -5.17 -2.62
C PRO A 150 -18.46 -5.72 -3.11
N PRO A 151 -18.17 -7.02 -2.89
CA PRO A 151 -16.84 -7.58 -3.24
C PRO A 151 -16.46 -7.37 -4.71
N GLU A 152 -17.43 -7.46 -5.63
CA GLU A 152 -17.23 -7.25 -7.06
C GLU A 152 -16.79 -5.83 -7.44
N CYS A 153 -16.97 -4.88 -6.51
CA CYS A 153 -16.51 -3.50 -6.67
C CYS A 153 -15.08 -3.26 -6.17
N LEU A 154 -14.43 -4.26 -5.53
CA LEU A 154 -13.05 -4.18 -5.07
C LEU A 154 -12.11 -4.91 -6.02
N THR A 155 -11.03 -4.26 -6.40
CA THR A 155 -9.89 -4.86 -7.09
C THR A 155 -8.64 -4.68 -6.24
N LEU A 156 -7.93 -5.76 -5.94
CA LEU A 156 -6.61 -5.69 -5.31
C LEU A 156 -5.53 -5.80 -6.38
N GLU A 157 -4.60 -4.86 -6.39
CA GLU A 157 -3.47 -4.81 -7.31
C GLU A 157 -2.24 -5.42 -6.66
N LEU A 158 -1.67 -6.42 -7.32
CA LEU A 158 -0.54 -7.20 -6.86
C LEU A 158 0.61 -7.03 -7.86
N THR A 159 1.84 -7.04 -7.40
CA THR A 159 3.00 -7.06 -8.30
C THR A 159 3.35 -8.48 -8.71
N GLU A 160 3.90 -8.66 -9.90
CA GLU A 160 4.34 -9.97 -10.41
C GLU A 160 5.33 -10.67 -9.45
N SER A 161 6.24 -9.94 -8.84
CA SER A 161 7.23 -10.47 -7.89
C SER A 161 6.60 -11.14 -6.66
N MET A 162 5.39 -10.72 -6.27
CA MET A 162 4.68 -11.33 -5.12
C MET A 162 4.25 -12.76 -5.38
N LEU A 163 4.09 -13.12 -6.64
CA LEU A 163 3.65 -14.45 -7.07
C LEU A 163 4.81 -15.43 -7.23
N MET A 164 6.01 -14.91 -7.39
CA MET A 164 7.21 -15.74 -7.64
C MET A 164 7.76 -16.39 -6.36
N ASP A 165 7.51 -15.82 -5.19
CA ASP A 165 7.90 -16.35 -3.91
C ASP A 165 6.86 -17.34 -3.38
N ASN A 166 7.24 -18.64 -3.27
CA ASN A 166 6.38 -19.70 -2.72
C ASN A 166 5.02 -19.84 -3.45
N THR A 167 5.09 -20.21 -4.72
CA THR A 167 3.99 -20.25 -5.69
C THR A 167 2.74 -20.96 -5.17
N ASP A 168 2.85 -22.10 -4.46
CA ASP A 168 1.70 -22.85 -3.97
C ASP A 168 0.89 -22.08 -2.92
N ARG A 169 1.58 -21.42 -1.98
CA ARG A 169 0.92 -20.56 -0.98
C ARG A 169 0.31 -19.32 -1.60
N ALA A 170 0.97 -18.74 -2.58
CA ALA A 170 0.44 -17.60 -3.31
C ALA A 170 -0.83 -17.97 -4.06
N ILE A 171 -0.84 -19.10 -4.79
CA ILE A 171 -2.00 -19.61 -5.50
C ILE A 171 -3.17 -19.83 -4.54
N ALA A 172 -2.95 -20.58 -3.44
CA ALA A 172 -4.00 -20.83 -2.46
C ALA A 172 -4.60 -19.54 -1.90
N ARG A 173 -3.78 -18.52 -1.64
CA ARG A 173 -4.24 -17.22 -1.16
C ARG A 173 -5.02 -16.44 -2.20
N LEU A 174 -4.60 -16.46 -3.46
CA LEU A 174 -5.34 -15.87 -4.58
C LEU A 174 -6.72 -16.53 -4.74
N GLU A 175 -6.80 -17.85 -4.60
CA GLU A 175 -8.07 -18.59 -4.64
C GLU A 175 -9.00 -18.19 -3.49
N GLN A 176 -8.46 -18.06 -2.28
CA GLN A 176 -9.22 -17.56 -1.12
C GLN A 176 -9.75 -16.14 -1.33
N LEU A 177 -8.92 -15.23 -1.84
CA LEU A 177 -9.34 -13.87 -2.16
C LEU A 177 -10.42 -13.85 -3.25
N ARG A 178 -10.28 -14.66 -4.31
CA ARG A 178 -11.30 -14.82 -5.33
C ARG A 178 -12.61 -15.38 -4.80
N ALA A 179 -12.53 -16.30 -3.83
CA ALA A 179 -13.71 -16.86 -3.17
C ALA A 179 -14.52 -15.83 -2.37
N LEU A 180 -13.87 -14.70 -1.96
CA LEU A 180 -14.57 -13.54 -1.39
C LEU A 180 -15.35 -12.76 -2.45
N GLY A 181 -15.15 -13.01 -3.74
CA GLY A 181 -15.82 -12.31 -4.85
C GLY A 181 -15.10 -11.06 -5.35
N ILE A 182 -13.87 -10.77 -4.87
CA ILE A 182 -13.09 -9.61 -5.31
C ILE A 182 -12.34 -9.88 -6.62
N ALA A 183 -12.04 -8.83 -7.36
CA ALA A 183 -11.15 -8.89 -8.52
C ALA A 183 -9.68 -8.75 -8.11
N LEU A 184 -8.79 -9.37 -8.89
CA LEU A 184 -7.33 -9.27 -8.73
C LEU A 184 -6.73 -8.76 -10.03
N ALA A 185 -5.79 -7.82 -9.94
CA ALA A 185 -4.99 -7.29 -11.05
C ALA A 185 -3.48 -7.49 -10.74
N ILE A 186 -2.68 -7.65 -11.80
CA ILE A 186 -1.23 -7.86 -11.73
C ILE A 186 -0.57 -6.88 -12.70
#